data_98349078783beae0a1edc625edceac87
#
_entry.id   98349078783beae0a1edc625edceac87
#
_cell.length_a   1.000
_cell.length_b   1.000
_cell.length_c   1.000
_cell.angle_alpha   90.00
_cell.angle_beta   90.00
_cell.angle_gamma   90.00
#
_symmetry.space_group_name_H-M   'P 1'
#
loop_
_entity.id
_entity.type
_entity.pdbx_description
1 polymer ?
#
loop_
_entity_poly.entity_id
_entity_poly.type
_entity_poly.pdbx_seq_one_letter_code
_entity_poly.pdbx_strand_id
1 'polypeptide(L)'
;LFAVGMLYYWAFGYRLLPEDKGGEDHSFGSELKERRTAKMPYSMGIFAFVVIMMVTGALPLTTAAVLGACLVVATRCMTMKEAFHCIDWVTIFLFAGMLSMSAAMQKSGAAALVANAVVSNVSGPTMLMFVSCALTMLLTNFMSNTATAALMAPLALPIAVGGGISPLPLMMGICMSASACFLTPIATPPNTIVLTLGRYTFLDYIKAGWPLQFTSLVLFVFFIPMTSP
;
A
#
# COMPACT_ATOMS: atom_id res chain seq x y z
N LEU A 1 4.29 -10.09 7.40
CA LEU A 1 2.96 -9.51 7.62
C LEU A 1 1.85 -10.55 7.52
N PHE A 2 1.75 -11.30 6.43
CA PHE A 2 0.69 -12.30 6.25
C PHE A 2 0.64 -13.34 7.38
N ALA A 3 1.78 -13.93 7.74
CA ALA A 3 1.86 -14.90 8.82
C ALA A 3 1.49 -14.30 10.19
N VAL A 4 1.90 -13.06 10.46
CA VAL A 4 1.56 -12.33 11.69
C VAL A 4 0.07 -11.99 11.72
N GLY A 5 -0.50 -11.57 10.60
CA GLY A 5 -1.94 -11.33 10.48
C GLY A 5 -2.77 -12.61 10.70
N MET A 6 -2.32 -13.74 10.15
CA MET A 6 -2.98 -15.03 10.36
C MET A 6 -2.90 -15.51 11.81
N LEU A 7 -1.72 -15.38 12.44
CA LEU A 7 -1.53 -15.70 13.87
C LEU A 7 -2.39 -14.81 14.76
N TYR A 8 -2.43 -13.51 14.45
CA TYR A 8 -3.27 -12.57 15.18
C TYR A 8 -4.76 -12.90 15.05
N TYR A 9 -5.24 -13.19 13.83
CA TYR A 9 -6.63 -13.60 13.61
C TYR A 9 -6.96 -14.88 14.36
N TRP A 10 -6.09 -15.88 14.32
CA TRP A 10 -6.28 -17.14 15.03
C TRP A 10 -6.28 -16.98 16.55
N ALA A 11 -5.45 -16.09 17.10
CA ALA A 11 -5.32 -15.87 18.53
C ALA A 11 -6.44 -14.99 19.13
N PHE A 12 -6.82 -13.92 18.41
CA PHE A 12 -7.68 -12.88 18.95
C PHE A 12 -8.83 -12.48 18.01
N GLY A 13 -8.66 -12.62 16.71
CA GLY A 13 -9.58 -12.05 15.73
C GLY A 13 -11.00 -12.58 15.83
N TYR A 14 -11.17 -13.87 16.04
CA TYR A 14 -12.48 -14.48 16.14
C TYR A 14 -13.27 -14.06 17.41
N ARG A 15 -12.58 -13.54 18.44
CA ARG A 15 -13.23 -13.02 19.67
C ARG A 15 -13.58 -11.53 19.57
N LEU A 16 -12.92 -10.80 18.66
CA LEU A 16 -13.09 -9.36 18.51
C LEU A 16 -14.09 -9.00 17.43
N LEU A 17 -14.30 -9.90 16.47
CA LEU A 17 -15.26 -9.69 15.39
C LEU A 17 -16.66 -10.14 15.86
N PRO A 18 -17.72 -9.36 15.56
CA PRO A 18 -19.08 -9.79 15.82
C PRO A 18 -19.41 -11.07 15.06
N GLU A 19 -20.14 -11.99 15.70
CA GLU A 19 -20.66 -13.19 15.03
C GLU A 19 -21.47 -12.80 13.80
N ASP A 20 -21.23 -13.53 12.72
CA ASP A 20 -21.93 -13.37 11.46
C ASP A 20 -23.45 -13.56 11.71
N LYS A 21 -24.18 -12.43 11.76
CA LYS A 21 -25.62 -12.47 11.77
C LYS A 21 -26.06 -12.79 10.35
N GLY A 22 -26.09 -14.10 10.06
CA GLY A 22 -26.55 -14.64 8.80
C GLY A 22 -27.76 -13.89 8.29
N GLY A 23 -27.60 -13.18 7.22
CA GLY A 23 -28.63 -12.34 6.66
C GLY A 23 -28.44 -12.16 5.17
N GLU A 24 -29.39 -12.69 4.45
CA GLU A 24 -29.84 -12.36 3.09
C GLU A 24 -28.74 -12.21 2.03
N ASP A 25 -28.76 -13.15 1.11
CA ASP A 25 -28.13 -13.12 -0.21
C ASP A 25 -28.35 -11.77 -0.90
N HIS A 26 -27.44 -10.81 -0.65
CA HIS A 26 -27.30 -9.73 -1.59
C HIS A 26 -26.58 -10.29 -2.80
N SER A 27 -27.36 -10.60 -3.83
CA SER A 27 -26.92 -11.04 -5.12
C SER A 27 -25.83 -10.09 -5.66
N PHE A 28 -24.58 -10.46 -5.43
CA PHE A 28 -23.41 -9.90 -6.10
C PHE A 28 -23.42 -10.25 -7.61
N GLY A 29 -24.55 -10.76 -8.09
CA GLY A 29 -24.75 -11.35 -9.40
C GLY A 29 -25.34 -10.45 -10.48
N SER A 30 -25.81 -9.23 -10.18
CA SER A 30 -26.61 -8.47 -11.16
C SER A 30 -25.80 -7.52 -12.06
N GLU A 31 -24.50 -7.38 -11.88
CA GLU A 31 -23.62 -6.64 -12.81
C GLU A 31 -22.46 -7.47 -13.37
N LEU A 32 -22.67 -8.75 -13.60
CA LEU A 32 -21.77 -9.53 -14.44
C LEU A 32 -22.05 -9.16 -15.91
N LYS A 33 -21.51 -8.00 -16.31
CA LYS A 33 -21.27 -7.69 -17.72
C LYS A 33 -20.75 -8.96 -18.39
N GLU A 34 -21.38 -9.40 -19.48
CA GLU A 34 -21.09 -10.65 -20.19
C GLU A 34 -19.60 -10.99 -20.14
N ARG A 35 -19.25 -12.00 -19.35
CA ARG A 35 -17.88 -12.46 -19.26
C ARG A 35 -17.50 -13.04 -20.61
N ARG A 36 -16.51 -12.47 -21.26
CA ARG A 36 -15.90 -13.02 -22.49
C ARG A 36 -15.06 -14.27 -22.16
N THR A 37 -15.75 -15.32 -21.70
CA THR A 37 -15.14 -16.58 -21.26
C THR A 37 -14.25 -17.22 -22.32
N ALA A 38 -14.57 -17.05 -23.60
CA ALA A 38 -13.76 -17.55 -24.72
C ALA A 38 -12.33 -16.94 -24.77
N LYS A 39 -12.10 -15.77 -24.19
CA LYS A 39 -10.77 -15.10 -24.18
C LYS A 39 -10.04 -15.23 -22.86
N MET A 40 -10.62 -15.89 -21.87
CA MET A 40 -10.02 -16.12 -20.57
C MET A 40 -8.65 -16.82 -20.63
N PRO A 41 -8.45 -17.90 -21.42
CA PRO A 41 -7.16 -18.57 -21.51
C PRO A 41 -6.06 -17.68 -22.11
N TYR A 42 -6.39 -16.82 -23.07
CA TYR A 42 -5.43 -15.86 -23.63
C TYR A 42 -4.98 -14.83 -22.62
N SER A 43 -5.92 -14.28 -21.83
CA SER A 43 -5.60 -13.32 -20.76
C SER A 43 -4.75 -13.95 -19.67
N MET A 44 -5.06 -15.18 -19.24
CA MET A 44 -4.25 -15.92 -18.28
C MET A 44 -2.85 -16.24 -18.83
N GLY A 45 -2.74 -16.62 -20.11
CA GLY A 45 -1.45 -16.87 -20.75
C GLY A 45 -0.56 -15.62 -20.79
N ILE A 46 -1.13 -14.46 -21.13
CA ILE A 46 -0.40 -13.17 -21.12
C ILE A 46 0.03 -12.81 -19.71
N PHE A 47 -0.87 -12.96 -18.72
CA PHE A 47 -0.55 -12.68 -17.32
C PHE A 47 0.60 -13.58 -16.83
N ALA A 48 0.53 -14.89 -17.08
CA ALA A 48 1.59 -15.82 -16.72
C ALA A 48 2.92 -15.47 -17.41
N PHE A 49 2.88 -15.11 -18.69
CA PHE A 49 4.06 -14.67 -19.43
C PHE A 49 4.71 -13.43 -18.79
N VAL A 50 3.92 -12.40 -18.45
CA VAL A 50 4.42 -11.19 -17.80
C VAL A 50 5.04 -11.52 -16.44
N VAL A 51 4.38 -12.34 -15.63
CA VAL A 51 4.90 -12.77 -14.32
C VAL A 51 6.23 -13.51 -14.47
N ILE A 52 6.33 -14.43 -15.42
CA ILE A 52 7.58 -15.17 -15.69
C ILE A 52 8.70 -14.21 -16.09
N MET A 53 8.43 -13.24 -16.98
CA MET A 53 9.40 -12.22 -17.39
C MET A 53 9.87 -11.35 -16.23
N MET A 54 8.97 -11.04 -15.31
CA MET A 54 9.32 -10.28 -14.09
C MET A 54 10.16 -11.11 -13.12
N VAL A 55 9.79 -12.36 -12.87
CA VAL A 55 10.50 -13.25 -11.93
C VAL A 55 11.89 -13.63 -12.45
N THR A 56 12.03 -13.87 -13.76
CA THR A 56 13.34 -14.17 -14.39
C THR A 56 14.25 -12.96 -14.50
N GLY A 57 13.74 -11.74 -14.24
CA GLY A 57 14.53 -10.51 -14.39
C GLY A 57 14.93 -10.18 -15.83
N ALA A 58 14.34 -10.84 -16.82
CA ALA A 58 14.65 -10.65 -18.24
C ALA A 58 14.29 -9.23 -18.73
N LEU A 59 13.27 -8.62 -18.11
CA LEU A 59 12.82 -7.25 -18.42
C LEU A 59 12.57 -6.45 -17.12
N PRO A 60 12.85 -5.14 -17.13
CA PRO A 60 12.44 -4.25 -16.04
C PRO A 60 10.93 -4.34 -15.81
N LEU A 61 10.52 -4.21 -14.55
CA LEU A 61 9.12 -4.29 -14.11
C LEU A 61 8.17 -3.44 -14.97
N THR A 62 8.54 -2.19 -15.21
CA THR A 62 7.76 -1.24 -16.01
C THR A 62 7.60 -1.68 -17.45
N THR A 63 8.69 -2.17 -18.08
CA THR A 63 8.67 -2.64 -19.46
C THR A 63 7.80 -3.89 -19.61
N ALA A 64 7.91 -4.85 -18.68
CA ALA A 64 7.10 -6.06 -18.66
C ALA A 64 5.61 -5.75 -18.50
N ALA A 65 5.26 -4.81 -17.60
CA ALA A 65 3.89 -4.39 -17.39
C ALA A 65 3.28 -3.70 -18.60
N VAL A 66 4.01 -2.77 -19.23
CA VAL A 66 3.55 -2.08 -20.46
C VAL A 66 3.37 -3.08 -21.61
N LEU A 67 4.32 -4.01 -21.78
CA LEU A 67 4.25 -5.05 -22.80
C LEU A 67 3.04 -5.96 -22.59
N GLY A 68 2.76 -6.35 -21.35
CA GLY A 68 1.56 -7.11 -20.99
C GLY A 68 0.27 -6.36 -21.32
N ALA A 69 0.18 -5.08 -20.99
CA ALA A 69 -0.97 -4.24 -21.32
C ALA A 69 -1.18 -4.14 -22.85
N CYS A 70 -0.11 -3.92 -23.60
CA CYS A 70 -0.15 -3.90 -25.07
C CYS A 70 -0.63 -5.25 -25.65
N LEU A 71 -0.15 -6.38 -25.12
CA LEU A 71 -0.56 -7.71 -25.57
C LEU A 71 -2.05 -7.98 -25.31
N VAL A 72 -2.58 -7.59 -24.15
CA VAL A 72 -4.00 -7.73 -23.82
C VAL A 72 -4.90 -6.96 -24.79
N VAL A 73 -4.47 -5.77 -25.19
CA VAL A 73 -5.21 -4.95 -26.16
C VAL A 73 -5.04 -5.51 -27.58
N ALA A 74 -3.82 -5.89 -27.98
CA ALA A 74 -3.52 -6.47 -29.31
C ALA A 74 -4.28 -7.79 -29.57
N THR A 75 -4.41 -8.63 -28.55
CA THR A 75 -5.21 -9.89 -28.63
C THR A 75 -6.72 -9.63 -28.54
N ARG A 76 -7.13 -8.38 -28.44
CA ARG A 76 -8.54 -7.98 -28.28
C ARG A 76 -9.23 -8.66 -27.07
N CYS A 77 -8.48 -9.02 -26.06
CA CYS A 77 -9.05 -9.45 -24.78
C CYS A 77 -9.79 -8.29 -24.10
N MET A 78 -9.27 -7.07 -24.29
CA MET A 78 -9.85 -5.82 -23.83
C MET A 78 -9.83 -4.80 -24.97
N THR A 79 -10.86 -3.96 -25.05
CA THR A 79 -10.87 -2.84 -26.00
C THR A 79 -10.05 -1.67 -25.46
N MET A 80 -9.55 -0.80 -26.37
CA MET A 80 -8.81 0.40 -25.97
C MET A 80 -9.61 1.29 -24.98
N LYS A 81 -10.91 1.42 -25.19
CA LYS A 81 -11.78 2.20 -24.29
C LYS A 81 -11.85 1.58 -22.88
N GLU A 82 -11.99 0.27 -22.79
CA GLU A 82 -11.97 -0.44 -21.52
C GLU A 82 -10.62 -0.31 -20.83
N ALA A 83 -9.50 -0.43 -21.57
CA ALA A 83 -8.16 -0.24 -21.04
C ALA A 83 -7.96 1.16 -20.45
N PHE A 84 -8.38 2.21 -21.15
CA PHE A 84 -8.31 3.58 -20.63
C PHE A 84 -9.20 3.81 -19.39
N HIS A 85 -10.34 3.13 -19.31
CA HIS A 85 -11.22 3.19 -18.13
C HIS A 85 -10.63 2.48 -16.90
N CYS A 86 -9.77 1.49 -17.11
CA CYS A 86 -9.07 0.78 -16.02
C CYS A 86 -7.89 1.59 -15.44
N ILE A 87 -7.45 2.65 -16.14
CA ILE A 87 -6.36 3.50 -15.66
C ILE A 87 -6.90 4.40 -14.55
N ASP A 88 -6.30 4.32 -13.38
CA ASP A 88 -6.56 5.26 -12.29
C ASP A 88 -5.79 6.58 -12.53
N TRP A 89 -6.43 7.46 -13.28
CA TRP A 89 -5.88 8.78 -13.61
C TRP A 89 -5.64 9.63 -12.37
N VAL A 90 -6.45 9.48 -11.32
CA VAL A 90 -6.30 10.20 -10.06
C VAL A 90 -4.96 9.87 -9.44
N THR A 91 -4.62 8.59 -9.36
CA THR A 91 -3.31 8.14 -8.85
C THR A 91 -2.16 8.67 -9.70
N ILE A 92 -2.26 8.65 -11.04
CA ILE A 92 -1.20 9.15 -11.93
C ILE A 92 -0.96 10.65 -11.71
N PHE A 93 -2.00 11.47 -11.71
CA PHE A 93 -1.87 12.91 -11.48
C PHE A 93 -1.39 13.24 -10.06
N LEU A 94 -1.81 12.47 -9.08
CA LEU A 94 -1.36 12.61 -7.70
C LEU A 94 0.15 12.36 -7.59
N PHE A 95 0.67 11.28 -8.19
CA PHE A 95 2.12 11.02 -8.20
C PHE A 95 2.89 12.11 -8.94
N ALA A 96 2.42 12.55 -10.10
CA ALA A 96 3.07 13.61 -10.88
C ALA A 96 3.15 14.91 -10.06
N GLY A 97 2.06 15.30 -9.39
CA GLY A 97 2.02 16.48 -8.53
C GLY A 97 2.93 16.36 -7.31
N MET A 98 2.92 15.20 -6.64
CA MET A 98 3.76 14.95 -5.47
C MET A 98 5.25 14.93 -5.79
N LEU A 99 5.65 14.36 -6.93
CA LEU A 99 7.05 14.42 -7.38
C LEU A 99 7.51 15.84 -7.64
N SER A 100 6.67 16.65 -8.27
CA SER A 100 6.95 18.07 -8.52
C SER A 100 7.07 18.86 -7.21
N MET A 101 6.16 18.62 -6.26
CA MET A 101 6.18 19.22 -4.92
C MET A 101 7.41 18.79 -4.12
N SER A 102 7.79 17.52 -4.20
CA SER A 102 9.02 17.00 -3.60
C SER A 102 10.26 17.73 -4.11
N ALA A 103 10.37 17.92 -5.43
CA ALA A 103 11.47 18.67 -6.02
C ALA A 103 11.49 20.13 -5.57
N ALA A 104 10.32 20.76 -5.42
CA ALA A 104 10.20 22.12 -4.89
C ALA A 104 10.63 22.19 -3.42
N MET A 105 10.21 21.23 -2.57
CA MET A 105 10.60 21.17 -1.16
C MET A 105 12.12 20.96 -0.98
N GLN A 106 12.74 20.15 -1.84
CA GLN A 106 14.20 19.97 -1.81
C GLN A 106 14.94 21.26 -2.21
N LYS A 107 14.51 21.92 -3.30
CA LYS A 107 15.12 23.16 -3.78
C LYS A 107 14.92 24.34 -2.82
N SER A 108 13.77 24.42 -2.16
CA SER A 108 13.46 25.50 -1.19
C SER A 108 14.11 25.30 0.17
N GLY A 109 14.68 24.11 0.45
CA GLY A 109 15.19 23.76 1.77
C GLY A 109 14.11 23.34 2.79
N ALA A 110 12.83 23.38 2.41
CA ALA A 110 11.73 22.99 3.29
C ALA A 110 11.83 21.53 3.76
N ALA A 111 12.31 20.63 2.88
CA ALA A 111 12.57 19.24 3.25
C ALA A 111 13.60 19.12 4.37
N ALA A 112 14.67 19.93 4.35
CA ALA A 112 15.68 19.95 5.40
C ALA A 112 15.13 20.53 6.72
N LEU A 113 14.24 21.51 6.67
CA LEU A 113 13.58 22.05 7.87
C LEU A 113 12.72 20.99 8.56
N VAL A 114 11.91 20.25 7.77
CA VAL A 114 11.07 19.17 8.30
C VAL A 114 11.95 18.04 8.86
N ALA A 115 13.01 17.64 8.15
CA ALA A 115 13.94 16.63 8.63
C ALA A 115 14.61 17.05 9.95
N ASN A 116 15.11 18.29 10.03
CA ASN A 116 15.74 18.80 11.25
C ASN A 116 14.75 18.88 12.42
N ALA A 117 13.49 19.26 12.17
CA ALA A 117 12.46 19.27 13.20
C ALA A 117 12.16 17.87 13.76
N VAL A 118 12.22 16.84 12.92
CA VAL A 118 12.08 15.44 13.36
C VAL A 118 13.33 14.99 14.12
N VAL A 119 14.53 15.21 13.55
CA VAL A 119 15.80 14.74 14.12
C VAL A 119 16.14 15.47 15.43
N SER A 120 15.84 16.76 15.57
CA SER A 120 16.14 17.51 16.80
C SER A 120 15.32 17.06 18.02
N ASN A 121 14.15 16.49 17.78
CA ASN A 121 13.28 15.99 18.85
C ASN A 121 13.43 14.49 19.12
N VAL A 122 14.22 13.80 18.33
CA VAL A 122 14.33 12.34 18.36
C VAL A 122 15.80 11.92 18.45
N SER A 123 16.18 11.26 19.55
CA SER A 123 17.53 10.78 19.76
C SER A 123 17.64 9.30 19.45
N GLY A 124 18.53 8.96 18.52
CA GLY A 124 18.87 7.59 18.16
C GLY A 124 18.16 7.02 16.91
N PRO A 125 18.83 6.08 16.22
CA PRO A 125 18.37 5.55 14.93
C PRO A 125 17.05 4.79 15.01
N THR A 126 16.86 3.99 16.05
CA THR A 126 15.64 3.18 16.25
C THR A 126 14.43 4.08 16.53
N MET A 127 14.62 5.13 17.32
CA MET A 127 13.53 6.07 17.64
C MET A 127 13.15 6.91 16.42
N LEU A 128 14.12 7.28 15.59
CA LEU A 128 13.87 8.00 14.34
C LEU A 128 13.07 7.13 13.37
N MET A 129 13.39 5.88 13.27
CA MET A 129 12.64 4.91 12.45
C MET A 129 11.23 4.71 13.02
N PHE A 130 11.09 4.58 14.33
CA PHE A 130 9.79 4.45 15.01
C PHE A 130 8.88 5.64 14.70
N VAL A 131 9.37 6.86 14.89
CA VAL A 131 8.59 8.08 14.66
C VAL A 131 8.19 8.22 13.19
N SER A 132 9.12 7.95 12.27
CA SER A 132 8.83 8.03 10.83
C SER A 132 7.80 6.98 10.39
N CYS A 133 7.93 5.75 10.86
CA CYS A 133 6.97 4.68 10.57
C CYS A 133 5.60 4.95 11.23
N ALA A 134 5.57 5.41 12.48
CA ALA A 134 4.33 5.74 13.18
C ALA A 134 3.58 6.90 12.51
N LEU A 135 4.29 7.94 12.10
CA LEU A 135 3.71 9.06 11.35
C LEU A 135 3.14 8.59 10.02
N THR A 136 3.88 7.75 9.30
CA THR A 136 3.41 7.18 8.03
C THR A 136 2.17 6.33 8.22
N MET A 137 2.14 5.48 9.25
CA MET A 137 0.97 4.67 9.60
C MET A 137 -0.23 5.51 10.02
N LEU A 138 0.00 6.63 10.70
CA LEU A 138 -1.08 7.54 11.05
C LEU A 138 -1.69 8.16 9.79
N LEU A 139 -0.85 8.68 8.90
CA LEU A 139 -1.29 9.32 7.65
C LEU A 139 -2.03 8.35 6.73
N THR A 140 -1.55 7.12 6.58
CA THR A 140 -2.18 6.14 5.67
C THR A 140 -3.58 5.70 6.12
N ASN A 141 -3.96 5.91 7.36
CA ASN A 141 -5.33 5.66 7.81
C ASN A 141 -6.35 6.71 7.33
N PHE A 142 -5.88 7.91 6.92
CA PHE A 142 -6.72 8.99 6.41
C PHE A 142 -6.56 9.21 4.91
N MET A 143 -5.44 8.76 4.33
CA MET A 143 -5.10 8.92 2.93
C MET A 143 -4.91 7.54 2.28
N SER A 144 -4.93 7.47 0.95
CA SER A 144 -4.57 6.21 0.26
C SER A 144 -3.09 5.85 0.50
N ASN A 145 -2.79 4.55 0.47
CA ASN A 145 -1.42 4.05 0.66
C ASN A 145 -0.43 4.68 -0.32
N THR A 146 -0.86 4.84 -1.57
CA THR A 146 -0.06 5.43 -2.65
C THR A 146 0.21 6.92 -2.40
N ALA A 147 -0.80 7.67 -1.94
CA ALA A 147 -0.64 9.08 -1.59
C ALA A 147 0.31 9.25 -0.39
N THR A 148 0.17 8.41 0.63
CA THR A 148 1.04 8.43 1.79
C THR A 148 2.48 8.09 1.43
N ALA A 149 2.70 7.06 0.61
CA ALA A 149 4.04 6.71 0.14
C ALA A 149 4.66 7.84 -0.69
N ALA A 150 3.90 8.45 -1.60
CA ALA A 150 4.36 9.57 -2.41
C ALA A 150 4.73 10.80 -1.57
N LEU A 151 4.00 11.05 -0.48
CA LEU A 151 4.28 12.15 0.46
C LEU A 151 5.53 11.88 1.30
N MET A 152 5.65 10.67 1.84
CA MET A 152 6.69 10.33 2.82
C MET A 152 8.03 9.92 2.20
N ALA A 153 8.03 9.30 1.02
CA ALA A 153 9.26 8.87 0.36
C ALA A 153 10.28 10.00 0.11
N PRO A 154 9.89 11.20 -0.37
CA PRO A 154 10.82 12.31 -0.53
C PRO A 154 11.42 12.84 0.78
N LEU A 155 10.70 12.68 1.89
CA LEU A 155 11.17 13.10 3.21
C LEU A 155 12.12 12.08 3.85
N ALA A 156 12.06 10.83 3.43
CA ALA A 156 12.89 9.75 3.98
C ALA A 156 14.39 10.04 3.85
N LEU A 157 14.83 10.51 2.69
CA LEU A 157 16.25 10.78 2.43
C LEU A 157 16.81 11.92 3.31
N PRO A 158 16.20 13.10 3.38
CA PRO A 158 16.64 14.16 4.30
C PRO A 158 16.61 13.74 5.76
N ILE A 159 15.60 12.98 6.19
CA ILE A 159 15.49 12.48 7.57
C ILE A 159 16.62 11.49 7.87
N ALA A 160 16.91 10.57 6.96
CA ALA A 160 17.99 9.59 7.13
C ALA A 160 19.37 10.27 7.21
N VAL A 161 19.66 11.18 6.29
CA VAL A 161 20.93 11.92 6.26
C VAL A 161 21.08 12.79 7.51
N GLY A 162 20.03 13.52 7.91
CA GLY A 162 20.05 14.34 9.13
C GLY A 162 20.20 13.51 10.41
N GLY A 163 19.64 12.31 10.44
CA GLY A 163 19.76 11.37 11.57
C GLY A 163 21.00 10.46 11.56
N GLY A 164 21.84 10.56 10.52
CA GLY A 164 23.04 9.72 10.39
C GLY A 164 22.76 8.22 10.23
N ILE A 165 21.59 7.88 9.65
CA ILE A 165 21.19 6.49 9.41
C ILE A 165 21.19 6.16 7.92
N SER A 166 21.29 4.87 7.59
CA SER A 166 21.16 4.42 6.20
C SER A 166 19.77 4.76 5.65
N PRO A 167 19.67 5.35 4.45
CA PRO A 167 18.38 5.69 3.85
C PRO A 167 17.53 4.48 3.50
N LEU A 168 18.15 3.35 3.15
CA LEU A 168 17.47 2.17 2.63
C LEU A 168 16.50 1.55 3.67
N PRO A 169 16.90 1.25 4.91
CA PRO A 169 15.98 0.74 5.93
C PRO A 169 14.83 1.71 6.21
N LEU A 170 15.11 3.02 6.28
CA LEU A 170 14.08 4.02 6.53
C LEU A 170 13.05 4.08 5.39
N MET A 171 13.51 4.07 4.14
CA MET A 171 12.61 4.05 2.98
C MET A 171 11.77 2.77 2.94
N MET A 172 12.37 1.61 3.21
CA MET A 172 11.62 0.35 3.32
C MET A 172 10.59 0.39 4.44
N GLY A 173 10.95 0.92 5.60
CA GLY A 173 10.06 1.10 6.73
C GLY A 173 8.85 1.99 6.40
N ILE A 174 9.09 3.11 5.74
CA ILE A 174 8.03 4.03 5.27
C ILE A 174 7.13 3.35 4.25
N CYS A 175 7.67 2.65 3.25
CA CYS A 175 6.87 1.94 2.25
C CYS A 175 5.98 0.86 2.86
N MET A 176 6.53 0.07 3.80
CA MET A 176 5.77 -0.96 4.52
C MET A 176 4.70 -0.33 5.41
N SER A 177 5.04 0.75 6.11
CA SER A 177 4.13 1.50 6.98
C SER A 177 2.99 2.16 6.22
N ALA A 178 3.24 2.67 5.01
CA ALA A 178 2.22 3.23 4.14
C ALA A 178 1.16 2.19 3.72
N SER A 179 1.51 0.90 3.73
CA SER A 179 0.58 -0.19 3.42
C SER A 179 -0.15 -0.75 4.65
N ALA A 180 0.22 -0.30 5.86
CA ALA A 180 -0.32 -0.79 7.12
C ALA A 180 -1.49 0.08 7.62
N CYS A 181 -2.61 0.07 6.88
CA CYS A 181 -3.83 0.82 7.19
C CYS A 181 -4.91 -0.09 7.76
N PHE A 182 -4.79 -0.46 9.02
CA PHE A 182 -5.71 -1.41 9.66
C PHE A 182 -6.79 -0.75 10.52
N LEU A 183 -6.65 0.54 10.88
CA LEU A 183 -7.57 1.23 11.78
C LEU A 183 -8.83 1.75 11.10
N THR A 184 -8.78 1.99 9.78
CA THR A 184 -9.91 2.59 9.07
C THR A 184 -10.35 1.76 7.87
N PRO A 185 -11.65 1.67 7.64
CA PRO A 185 -12.18 0.99 6.45
C PRO A 185 -12.06 1.83 5.17
N ILE A 186 -11.71 3.11 5.27
CA ILE A 186 -11.78 4.07 4.15
C ILE A 186 -10.46 4.08 3.36
N ALA A 187 -9.34 3.74 3.99
CA ALA A 187 -8.01 3.91 3.42
C ALA A 187 -7.75 3.02 2.18
N THR A 188 -8.38 1.85 2.10
CA THR A 188 -8.19 0.91 0.98
C THR A 188 -9.50 0.29 0.51
N PRO A 189 -9.65 0.03 -0.81
CA PRO A 189 -10.84 -0.61 -1.37
C PRO A 189 -11.19 -1.97 -0.73
N PRO A 190 -10.24 -2.87 -0.44
CA PRO A 190 -10.55 -4.12 0.24
C PRO A 190 -11.23 -3.94 1.59
N ASN A 191 -10.77 -2.97 2.39
CA ASN A 191 -11.36 -2.69 3.69
C ASN A 191 -12.81 -2.20 3.56
N THR A 192 -13.08 -1.35 2.56
CA THR A 192 -14.43 -0.83 2.30
C THR A 192 -15.38 -1.96 1.87
N ILE A 193 -14.90 -2.89 1.03
CA ILE A 193 -15.70 -4.05 0.60
C ILE A 193 -16.06 -4.94 1.80
N VAL A 194 -15.09 -5.23 2.65
CA VAL A 194 -15.31 -6.05 3.86
C VAL A 194 -16.25 -5.37 4.84
N LEU A 195 -16.16 -4.04 4.99
CA LEU A 195 -17.08 -3.26 5.83
C LEU A 195 -18.55 -3.47 5.42
N THR A 196 -18.83 -3.38 4.12
CA THR A 196 -20.20 -3.48 3.62
C THR A 196 -20.75 -4.91 3.66
N LEU A 197 -19.94 -5.89 3.23
CA LEU A 197 -20.35 -7.29 3.20
C LEU A 197 -20.44 -7.92 4.59
N GLY A 198 -19.48 -7.58 5.48
CA GLY A 198 -19.41 -8.12 6.84
C GLY A 198 -20.28 -7.36 7.84
N ARG A 199 -21.02 -6.33 7.43
CA ARG A 199 -21.83 -5.46 8.31
C ARG A 199 -21.05 -4.94 9.53
N TYR A 200 -19.74 -4.75 9.40
CA TYR A 200 -18.91 -4.21 10.46
C TYR A 200 -19.16 -2.72 10.67
N THR A 201 -18.96 -2.29 11.90
CA THR A 201 -18.98 -0.86 12.22
C THR A 201 -17.57 -0.27 12.16
N PHE A 202 -17.45 1.03 12.05
CA PHE A 202 -16.16 1.72 12.09
C PHE A 202 -15.37 1.42 13.38
N LEU A 203 -16.08 1.28 14.50
CA LEU A 203 -15.47 0.93 15.80
C LEU A 203 -14.90 -0.48 15.84
N ASP A 204 -15.48 -1.42 15.10
CA ASP A 204 -14.96 -2.79 15.03
C ASP A 204 -13.60 -2.82 14.32
N TYR A 205 -13.42 -1.98 13.28
CA TYR A 205 -12.13 -1.77 12.63
C TYR A 205 -11.08 -1.23 13.59
N ILE A 206 -11.41 -0.23 14.39
CA ILE A 206 -10.48 0.34 15.37
C ILE A 206 -10.09 -0.72 16.40
N LYS A 207 -11.06 -1.46 16.95
CA LYS A 207 -10.81 -2.49 17.97
C LYS A 207 -9.95 -3.65 17.45
N ALA A 208 -10.26 -4.14 16.26
CA ALA A 208 -9.50 -5.23 15.65
C ALA A 208 -8.18 -4.77 15.03
N GLY A 209 -8.14 -3.56 14.47
CA GLY A 209 -6.97 -3.01 13.77
C GLY A 209 -5.89 -2.48 14.70
N TRP A 210 -6.26 -1.95 15.87
CA TRP A 210 -5.30 -1.34 16.81
C TRP A 210 -4.14 -2.27 17.21
N PRO A 211 -4.39 -3.51 17.69
CA PRO A 211 -3.29 -4.39 18.07
C PRO A 211 -2.45 -4.82 16.85
N LEU A 212 -3.07 -4.99 15.69
CA LEU A 212 -2.37 -5.34 14.45
C LEU A 212 -1.49 -4.18 13.96
N GLN A 213 -1.99 -2.96 14.04
CA GLN A 213 -1.24 -1.74 13.72
C GLN A 213 0.01 -1.62 14.60
N PHE A 214 -0.16 -1.78 15.93
CA PHE A 214 0.94 -1.69 16.87
C PHE A 214 1.96 -2.81 16.66
N THR A 215 1.51 -4.05 16.49
CA THR A 215 2.38 -5.20 16.23
C THR A 215 3.18 -5.00 14.94
N SER A 216 2.54 -4.50 13.88
CA SER A 216 3.21 -4.19 12.62
C SER A 216 4.27 -3.09 12.77
N LEU A 217 3.97 -2.04 13.55
CA LEU A 217 4.93 -0.98 13.84
C LEU A 217 6.19 -1.51 14.53
N VAL A 218 6.00 -2.31 15.58
CA VAL A 218 7.11 -2.94 16.31
C VAL A 218 7.94 -3.81 15.37
N LEU A 219 7.27 -4.64 14.56
CA LEU A 219 7.97 -5.48 13.58
C LEU A 219 8.79 -4.66 12.58
N PHE A 220 8.24 -3.59 12.03
CA PHE A 220 8.96 -2.77 11.06
C PHE A 220 10.18 -2.10 11.67
N VAL A 221 10.06 -1.58 12.88
CA VAL A 221 11.16 -0.90 13.56
C VAL A 221 12.30 -1.84 13.92
N PHE A 222 12.01 -3.08 14.30
CA PHE A 222 13.04 -4.04 14.73
C PHE A 222 13.58 -4.91 13.58
N PHE A 223 12.70 -5.42 12.69
CA PHE A 223 13.15 -6.36 11.66
C PHE A 223 13.76 -5.70 10.42
N ILE A 224 13.30 -4.51 10.02
CA ILE A 224 13.82 -3.88 8.80
C ILE A 224 15.31 -3.50 8.94
N PRO A 225 15.77 -2.89 10.04
CA PRO A 225 17.20 -2.60 10.19
C PRO A 225 18.07 -3.85 10.26
N MET A 226 17.54 -5.00 10.71
CA MET A 226 18.28 -6.27 10.75
C MET A 226 18.46 -6.89 9.36
N THR A 227 17.54 -6.65 8.43
CA THR A 227 17.58 -7.22 7.08
C THR A 227 18.25 -6.30 6.06
N SER A 228 18.46 -5.03 6.40
CA SER A 228 19.05 -4.02 5.52
C SER A 228 20.07 -3.20 6.33
N PRO A 229 21.29 -3.71 6.51
CA PRO A 229 22.35 -3.01 7.22
C PRO A 229 22.81 -1.72 6.50
#